data_d735c5c17d4b0f9c5473d9f0dd4f2eea
#
_entry.id   d735c5c17d4b0f9c5473d9f0dd4f2eea
#
_cell.length_a   1.000
_cell.length_b   1.000
_cell.length_c   1.000
_cell.angle_alpha   90.00
_cell.angle_beta   90.00
_cell.angle_gamma   90.00
#
_symmetry.space_group_name_H-M   'P 1'
#
loop_
_entity.id
_entity.type
_entity.pdbx_description
1 polymer ?
#
loop_
_entity_poly.entity_id
_entity_poly.type
_entity_poly.pdbx_seq_one_letter_code
_entity_poly.pdbx_strand_id
1 'polypeptide(L)'
;GVSVNLGYKTDGFIPAGEVVDDPNADISSIINVGDEIEVFVVRVNDIEGEVTLSKRKIDAIKSEKLLEEACENQEVIEGKVVEVVNGGLVVACKGGRAFVPASLASDRRVSDLSNMKGETVSLKIKEITKKRGRTKIIGSIRSVLEEAKKKLSEEFWANVEVGKQYTGTVKSLTKFGAFVDIGGVDGLVHISELSWSKIKHPSEVVKEGDVVT
;
A
#
# COMPACT_ATOMS: atom_id res chain seq x y z
N GLY A 1 6.59 -7.00 -31.56
CA GLY A 1 5.47 -7.85 -31.19
C GLY A 1 5.85 -9.32 -31.15
N VAL A 2 4.96 -10.15 -30.66
CA VAL A 2 5.16 -11.60 -30.49
C VAL A 2 4.12 -12.34 -31.30
N SER A 3 4.53 -13.31 -32.11
CA SER A 3 3.64 -14.24 -32.79
C SER A 3 3.40 -15.46 -31.89
N VAL A 4 2.17 -15.87 -31.75
CA VAL A 4 1.75 -16.96 -30.85
C VAL A 4 0.94 -17.97 -31.66
N ASN A 5 1.35 -19.23 -31.59
CA ASN A 5 0.60 -20.33 -32.19
C ASN A 5 -0.60 -20.67 -31.31
N LEU A 6 -1.79 -20.53 -31.84
CA LEU A 6 -3.07 -20.80 -31.15
C LEU A 6 -3.57 -22.24 -31.33
N GLY A 7 -2.80 -23.11 -32.02
CA GLY A 7 -3.27 -24.44 -32.38
C GLY A 7 -4.37 -24.46 -33.46
N TYR A 8 -4.64 -23.31 -34.07
CA TYR A 8 -5.58 -23.14 -35.19
C TYR A 8 -4.83 -22.87 -36.50
N LYS A 9 -5.56 -22.73 -37.62
CA LYS A 9 -4.99 -22.48 -38.94
C LYS A 9 -4.22 -21.16 -39.10
N THR A 10 -4.37 -20.25 -38.14
CA THR A 10 -3.76 -18.92 -38.16
C THR A 10 -3.04 -18.64 -36.84
N ASP A 11 -1.87 -18.00 -36.92
CA ASP A 11 -1.14 -17.54 -35.76
C ASP A 11 -1.72 -16.23 -35.23
N GLY A 12 -1.71 -16.06 -33.91
CA GLY A 12 -2.11 -14.82 -33.29
C GLY A 12 -0.93 -13.86 -33.13
N PHE A 13 -1.19 -12.56 -33.20
CA PHE A 13 -0.19 -11.52 -33.02
C PHE A 13 -0.47 -10.69 -31.78
N ILE A 14 0.55 -10.52 -30.92
CA ILE A 14 0.51 -9.62 -29.77
C ILE A 14 1.36 -8.39 -30.10
N PRO A 15 0.78 -7.20 -30.22
CA PRO A 15 1.54 -5.95 -30.35
C PRO A 15 2.44 -5.72 -29.14
N ALA A 16 3.58 -5.06 -29.32
CA ALA A 16 4.54 -4.81 -28.24
C ALA A 16 3.93 -4.11 -27.01
N GLY A 17 3.05 -3.15 -27.23
CA GLY A 17 2.34 -2.42 -26.16
C GLY A 17 1.25 -3.23 -25.43
N GLU A 18 0.90 -4.42 -25.93
CA GLU A 18 -0.06 -5.35 -25.31
C GLU A 18 0.64 -6.53 -24.60
N VAL A 19 1.98 -6.56 -24.63
CA VAL A 19 2.81 -7.54 -23.90
C VAL A 19 3.15 -7.04 -22.52
N VAL A 20 3.57 -5.77 -22.40
CA VAL A 20 4.08 -5.16 -21.17
C VAL A 20 3.56 -3.73 -21.03
N ASP A 21 3.36 -3.28 -19.77
CA ASP A 21 2.97 -1.90 -19.44
C ASP A 21 4.09 -0.88 -19.64
N ASP A 22 5.36 -1.31 -19.59
CA ASP A 22 6.51 -0.43 -19.74
C ASP A 22 7.01 -0.45 -21.19
N PRO A 23 6.96 0.67 -21.93
CA PRO A 23 7.39 0.74 -23.32
C PRO A 23 8.89 0.50 -23.51
N ASN A 24 9.69 0.57 -22.45
CA ASN A 24 11.14 0.34 -22.47
C ASN A 24 11.56 -1.06 -22.03
N ALA A 25 10.60 -1.92 -21.63
CA ALA A 25 10.92 -3.27 -21.22
C ALA A 25 11.25 -4.15 -22.42
N ASP A 26 12.36 -4.88 -22.32
CA ASP A 26 12.77 -5.85 -23.34
C ASP A 26 11.83 -7.05 -23.33
N ILE A 27 11.05 -7.20 -24.41
CA ILE A 27 10.08 -8.30 -24.58
C ILE A 27 10.78 -9.65 -24.50
N SER A 28 12.01 -9.72 -24.99
CA SER A 28 12.83 -10.95 -25.01
C SER A 28 13.25 -11.43 -23.62
N SER A 29 13.22 -10.56 -22.61
CA SER A 29 13.51 -10.92 -21.22
C SER A 29 12.30 -11.48 -20.47
N ILE A 30 11.10 -11.32 -21.03
CA ILE A 30 9.82 -11.66 -20.37
C ILE A 30 9.18 -12.88 -21.01
N ILE A 31 9.37 -13.07 -22.32
CA ILE A 31 8.79 -14.18 -23.09
C ILE A 31 9.87 -14.79 -23.95
N ASN A 32 10.12 -16.10 -23.76
CA ASN A 32 11.02 -16.88 -24.58
C ASN A 32 10.26 -17.67 -25.66
N VAL A 33 10.96 -18.00 -26.72
CA VAL A 33 10.40 -18.86 -27.76
C VAL A 33 10.19 -20.27 -27.18
N GLY A 34 8.95 -20.75 -27.22
CA GLY A 34 8.54 -22.04 -26.66
C GLY A 34 7.80 -21.95 -25.34
N ASP A 35 7.65 -20.74 -24.75
CA ASP A 35 6.85 -20.54 -23.55
C ASP A 35 5.35 -20.63 -23.87
N GLU A 36 4.61 -21.31 -23.00
CA GLU A 36 3.14 -21.29 -23.04
C GLU A 36 2.62 -20.06 -22.33
N ILE A 37 1.88 -19.21 -23.04
CA ILE A 37 1.32 -17.97 -22.52
C ILE A 37 -0.20 -17.95 -22.70
N GLU A 38 -0.89 -17.50 -21.66
CA GLU A 38 -2.32 -17.21 -21.77
C GLU A 38 -2.52 -15.83 -22.38
N VAL A 39 -3.45 -15.75 -23.34
CA VAL A 39 -3.71 -14.54 -24.12
C VAL A 39 -5.20 -14.30 -24.27
N PHE A 40 -5.58 -13.02 -24.27
CA PHE A 40 -6.96 -12.61 -24.54
C PHE A 40 -7.12 -12.21 -26.00
N VAL A 41 -8.12 -12.79 -26.68
CA VAL A 41 -8.42 -12.42 -28.07
C VAL A 41 -9.14 -11.07 -28.06
N VAL A 42 -8.49 -10.06 -28.64
CA VAL A 42 -9.03 -8.69 -28.71
C VAL A 42 -9.90 -8.51 -29.95
N ARG A 43 -9.39 -9.01 -31.08
CA ARG A 43 -10.04 -8.86 -32.37
C ARG A 43 -9.67 -10.03 -33.28
N VAL A 44 -10.64 -10.52 -34.00
CA VAL A 44 -10.46 -11.48 -35.09
C VAL A 44 -10.81 -10.78 -36.39
N ASN A 45 -9.89 -10.81 -37.34
CA ASN A 45 -10.11 -10.30 -38.69
C ASN A 45 -10.22 -11.50 -39.66
N ASP A 46 -11.43 -11.92 -39.90
CA ASP A 46 -11.71 -13.12 -40.75
C ASP A 46 -11.28 -12.92 -42.21
N ILE A 47 -11.14 -11.67 -42.66
CA ILE A 47 -10.82 -11.35 -44.07
C ILE A 47 -9.29 -11.49 -44.29
N GLU A 48 -8.49 -11.08 -43.35
CA GLU A 48 -6.99 -11.12 -43.43
C GLU A 48 -6.42 -12.32 -42.67
N GLY A 49 -7.25 -13.06 -41.93
CA GLY A 49 -6.81 -14.20 -41.15
C GLY A 49 -5.91 -13.80 -39.93
N GLU A 50 -6.01 -12.55 -39.50
CA GLU A 50 -5.16 -12.02 -38.44
C GLU A 50 -5.92 -11.96 -37.11
N VAL A 51 -5.35 -12.56 -36.06
CA VAL A 51 -5.93 -12.53 -34.70
C VAL A 51 -5.06 -11.64 -33.81
N THR A 52 -5.63 -10.52 -33.39
CA THR A 52 -4.94 -9.62 -32.45
C THR A 52 -5.18 -10.09 -31.00
N LEU A 53 -4.10 -10.32 -30.30
CA LEU A 53 -4.08 -10.84 -28.94
C LEU A 53 -3.55 -9.77 -27.97
N SER A 54 -3.93 -9.91 -26.68
CA SER A 54 -3.41 -9.09 -25.59
C SER A 54 -3.10 -9.97 -24.37
N LYS A 55 -1.85 -9.97 -23.94
CA LYS A 55 -1.44 -10.58 -22.67
C LYS A 55 -1.83 -9.68 -21.51
N ARG A 56 -1.64 -8.37 -21.68
CA ARG A 56 -1.94 -7.35 -20.67
C ARG A 56 -3.38 -7.42 -20.15
N LYS A 57 -4.36 -7.69 -21.02
CA LYS A 57 -5.77 -7.81 -20.59
C LYS A 57 -6.02 -9.02 -19.70
N ILE A 58 -5.36 -10.15 -19.98
CA ILE A 58 -5.55 -11.34 -19.16
C ILE A 58 -4.85 -11.19 -17.81
N ASP A 59 -3.65 -10.58 -17.81
CA ASP A 59 -2.92 -10.27 -16.57
C ASP A 59 -3.71 -9.28 -15.70
N ALA A 60 -4.37 -8.29 -16.30
CA ALA A 60 -5.26 -7.37 -15.59
C ALA A 60 -6.48 -8.09 -14.98
N ILE A 61 -7.12 -9.01 -15.72
CA ILE A 61 -8.26 -9.79 -15.21
C ILE A 61 -7.82 -10.71 -14.06
N LYS A 62 -6.65 -11.37 -14.18
CA LYS A 62 -6.11 -12.21 -13.11
C LYS A 62 -5.78 -11.38 -11.87
N SER A 63 -5.13 -10.22 -12.06
CA SER A 63 -4.83 -9.28 -10.98
C SER A 63 -6.10 -8.78 -10.30
N GLU A 64 -7.13 -8.44 -11.06
CA GLU A 64 -8.42 -8.04 -10.50
C GLU A 64 -9.03 -9.11 -9.61
N LYS A 65 -9.04 -10.37 -10.04
CA LYS A 65 -9.55 -11.49 -9.24
C LYS A 65 -8.75 -11.67 -7.94
N LEU A 66 -7.42 -11.65 -8.03
CA LEU A 66 -6.55 -11.73 -6.86
C LEU A 66 -6.78 -10.58 -5.86
N LEU A 67 -7.06 -9.37 -6.38
CA LEU A 67 -7.37 -8.21 -5.55
C LEU A 67 -8.79 -8.28 -4.97
N GLU A 68 -9.75 -8.90 -5.68
CA GLU A 68 -11.09 -9.17 -5.16
C GLU A 68 -11.04 -10.18 -4.00
N GLU A 69 -10.33 -11.29 -4.17
CA GLU A 69 -10.11 -12.29 -3.11
C GLU A 69 -9.41 -11.70 -1.89
N ALA A 70 -8.38 -10.87 -2.12
CA ALA A 70 -7.68 -10.18 -1.05
C ALA A 70 -8.55 -9.11 -0.34
N CYS A 71 -9.52 -8.52 -1.04
CA CYS A 71 -10.50 -7.62 -0.43
C CYS A 71 -11.48 -8.39 0.48
N GLU A 72 -11.97 -9.54 0.02
CA GLU A 72 -12.87 -10.40 0.82
C GLU A 72 -12.17 -10.94 2.07
N ASN A 73 -10.93 -11.39 1.93
CA ASN A 73 -10.12 -11.93 3.03
C ASN A 73 -9.50 -10.83 3.91
N GLN A 74 -9.63 -9.55 3.55
CA GLN A 74 -8.96 -8.42 4.20
C GLN A 74 -7.44 -8.61 4.33
N GLU A 75 -6.82 -9.23 3.35
CA GLU A 75 -5.38 -9.46 3.33
C GLU A 75 -4.59 -8.15 3.18
N VAL A 76 -3.43 -8.12 3.86
CA VAL A 76 -2.45 -7.06 3.67
C VAL A 76 -1.66 -7.35 2.39
N ILE A 77 -1.69 -6.42 1.46
CA ILE A 77 -0.98 -6.50 0.19
C ILE A 77 0.14 -5.47 0.19
N GLU A 78 1.30 -5.89 -0.25
CA GLU A 78 2.40 -4.97 -0.52
C GLU A 78 2.30 -4.41 -1.94
N GLY A 79 2.54 -3.13 -2.07
CA GLY A 79 2.55 -2.45 -3.35
C GLY A 79 3.54 -1.30 -3.39
N LYS A 80 3.97 -0.95 -4.59
CA LYS A 80 4.88 0.17 -4.83
C LYS A 80 4.11 1.40 -5.25
N VAL A 81 4.40 2.55 -4.64
CA VAL A 81 3.82 3.84 -5.02
C VAL A 81 4.39 4.28 -6.36
N VAL A 82 3.56 4.26 -7.39
CA VAL A 82 3.97 4.65 -8.76
C VAL A 82 3.83 6.14 -8.96
N GLU A 83 2.72 6.69 -8.51
CA GLU A 83 2.39 8.10 -8.76
C GLU A 83 1.67 8.72 -7.57
N VAL A 84 1.94 10.00 -7.36
CA VAL A 84 1.25 10.84 -6.37
C VAL A 84 0.34 11.80 -7.13
N VAL A 85 -0.95 11.75 -6.85
CA VAL A 85 -1.96 12.60 -7.50
C VAL A 85 -2.61 13.54 -6.49
N ASN A 86 -3.25 14.62 -6.99
CA ASN A 86 -4.02 15.52 -6.14
C ASN A 86 -5.18 14.77 -5.48
N GLY A 87 -5.00 14.38 -4.22
CA GLY A 87 -6.00 13.66 -3.42
C GLY A 87 -5.60 12.26 -3.00
N GLY A 88 -4.42 11.74 -3.35
CA GLY A 88 -3.95 10.44 -2.89
C GLY A 88 -2.77 9.85 -3.65
N LEU A 89 -2.57 8.56 -3.47
CA LEU A 89 -1.49 7.79 -4.06
C LEU A 89 -2.05 6.75 -5.03
N VAL A 90 -1.32 6.48 -6.09
CA VAL A 90 -1.54 5.32 -6.96
C VAL A 90 -0.48 4.28 -6.67
N VAL A 91 -0.90 3.13 -6.19
CA VAL A 91 -0.04 2.03 -5.77
C VAL A 91 -0.22 0.86 -6.73
N ALA A 92 0.88 0.35 -7.27
CA ALA A 92 0.90 -0.88 -8.06
C ALA A 92 1.04 -2.08 -7.12
N CYS A 93 0.08 -2.98 -7.13
CA CYS A 93 0.04 -4.17 -6.29
C CYS A 93 -0.42 -5.39 -7.09
N LYS A 94 0.32 -6.49 -7.00
CA LYS A 94 0.02 -7.79 -7.65
C LYS A 94 -0.45 -7.65 -9.12
N GLY A 95 0.16 -6.72 -9.89
CA GLY A 95 -0.17 -6.48 -11.30
C GLY A 95 -1.37 -5.57 -11.56
N GLY A 96 -2.07 -5.10 -10.51
CA GLY A 96 -3.15 -4.11 -10.59
C GLY A 96 -2.74 -2.75 -10.02
N ARG A 97 -3.60 -1.75 -10.19
CA ARG A 97 -3.42 -0.40 -9.62
C ARG A 97 -4.52 -0.10 -8.61
N ALA A 98 -4.14 0.19 -7.38
CA ALA A 98 -5.03 0.64 -6.33
C ALA A 98 -4.87 2.14 -6.09
N PHE A 99 -5.96 2.84 -5.88
CA PHE A 99 -5.95 4.23 -5.47
C PHE A 99 -6.09 4.31 -3.95
N VAL A 100 -5.19 5.00 -3.29
CA VAL A 100 -5.23 5.26 -1.86
C VAL A 100 -5.51 6.75 -1.64
N PRO A 101 -6.70 7.14 -1.18
CA PRO A 101 -7.00 8.52 -0.84
C PRO A 101 -6.03 9.08 0.20
N ALA A 102 -5.72 10.37 0.15
CA ALA A 102 -4.81 11.02 1.10
C ALA A 102 -5.21 10.83 2.57
N SER A 103 -6.52 10.76 2.84
CA SER A 103 -7.08 10.47 4.18
C SER A 103 -6.82 9.05 4.69
N LEU A 104 -6.48 8.12 3.79
CA LEU A 104 -6.20 6.71 4.06
C LEU A 104 -4.73 6.34 3.80
N ALA A 105 -3.91 7.30 3.38
CA ALA A 105 -2.49 7.10 3.08
C ALA A 105 -1.59 7.11 4.32
N SER A 106 -2.00 7.80 5.39
CA SER A 106 -1.20 7.92 6.62
C SER A 106 -2.10 8.03 7.85
N ASP A 107 -1.57 7.67 9.01
CA ASP A 107 -2.19 7.87 10.33
C ASP A 107 -2.20 9.36 10.75
N ARG A 108 -1.25 10.14 10.25
CA ARG A 108 -1.16 11.59 10.49
C ARG A 108 -1.57 12.36 9.24
N ARG A 109 -2.08 13.59 9.40
CA ARG A 109 -2.29 14.52 8.29
C ARG A 109 -0.92 14.90 7.72
N VAL A 110 -0.48 14.14 6.73
CA VAL A 110 0.73 14.46 5.97
C VAL A 110 0.32 15.44 4.88
N SER A 111 0.85 16.65 4.96
CA SER A 111 0.62 17.71 3.96
C SER A 111 1.30 17.38 2.63
N ASP A 112 2.32 16.53 2.66
CA ASP A 112 3.17 16.24 1.51
C ASP A 112 3.36 14.74 1.34
N LEU A 113 2.64 14.17 0.38
CA LEU A 113 2.73 12.75 0.00
C LEU A 113 3.82 12.50 -1.04
N SER A 114 4.47 13.57 -1.53
CA SER A 114 5.45 13.50 -2.63
C SER A 114 6.65 12.61 -2.30
N ASN A 115 7.03 12.55 -1.04
CA ASN A 115 8.15 11.74 -0.57
C ASN A 115 7.88 10.22 -0.63
N MET A 116 6.61 9.80 -0.68
CA MET A 116 6.23 8.39 -0.74
C MET A 116 6.33 7.79 -2.14
N LYS A 117 6.64 8.59 -3.16
CA LYS A 117 6.81 8.09 -4.53
C LYS A 117 7.98 7.12 -4.62
N GLY A 118 7.71 5.90 -5.09
CA GLY A 118 8.71 4.84 -5.23
C GLY A 118 8.88 3.96 -3.98
N GLU A 119 8.25 4.30 -2.86
CA GLU A 119 8.27 3.48 -1.65
C GLU A 119 7.35 2.26 -1.79
N THR A 120 7.74 1.18 -1.10
CA THR A 120 6.89 0.01 -0.94
C THR A 120 6.05 0.20 0.31
N VAL A 121 4.73 0.10 0.14
CA VAL A 121 3.76 0.31 1.22
C VAL A 121 2.84 -0.91 1.36
N SER A 122 2.50 -1.23 2.60
CA SER A 122 1.51 -2.26 2.90
C SER A 122 0.13 -1.63 2.97
N LEU A 123 -0.82 -2.16 2.22
CA LEU A 123 -2.18 -1.65 2.15
C LEU A 123 -3.21 -2.78 2.23
N LYS A 124 -4.40 -2.46 2.71
CA LYS A 124 -5.59 -3.30 2.60
C LYS A 124 -6.55 -2.73 1.57
N ILE A 125 -7.18 -3.59 0.80
CA ILE A 125 -8.23 -3.17 -0.12
C ILE A 125 -9.51 -2.97 0.69
N LYS A 126 -10.09 -1.78 0.57
CA LYS A 126 -11.30 -1.40 1.29
C LYS A 126 -12.54 -1.54 0.42
N GLU A 127 -12.43 -1.20 -0.84
CA GLU A 127 -13.56 -1.20 -1.77
C GLU A 127 -13.09 -1.40 -3.20
N ILE A 128 -13.86 -2.18 -3.95
CA ILE A 128 -13.68 -2.37 -5.39
C ILE A 128 -14.97 -1.94 -6.08
N THR A 129 -14.89 -0.90 -6.89
CA THR A 129 -16.04 -0.36 -7.62
C THR A 129 -15.85 -0.54 -9.12
N LYS A 130 -16.74 -1.29 -9.75
CA LYS A 130 -16.78 -1.49 -11.20
C LYS A 130 -17.76 -0.49 -11.84
N LYS A 131 -17.25 0.48 -12.61
CA LYS A 131 -18.07 1.44 -13.36
C LYS A 131 -17.67 1.49 -14.84
N ARG A 132 -18.62 1.27 -15.74
CA ARG A 132 -18.44 1.40 -17.20
C ARG A 132 -17.20 0.69 -17.75
N GLY A 133 -16.96 -0.56 -17.33
CA GLY A 133 -15.81 -1.35 -17.79
C GLY A 133 -14.44 -0.90 -17.26
N ARG A 134 -14.43 -0.04 -16.23
CA ARG A 134 -13.22 0.32 -15.47
C ARG A 134 -13.38 -0.07 -14.01
N THR A 135 -12.44 -0.81 -13.52
CA THR A 135 -12.38 -1.20 -12.11
C THR A 135 -11.57 -0.15 -11.35
N LYS A 136 -12.19 0.42 -10.31
CA LYS A 136 -11.52 1.33 -9.38
C LYS A 136 -11.36 0.60 -8.05
N ILE A 137 -10.13 0.38 -7.64
CA ILE A 137 -9.75 -0.29 -6.40
C ILE A 137 -9.30 0.78 -5.41
N ILE A 138 -9.94 0.83 -4.25
CA ILE A 138 -9.61 1.77 -3.17
C ILE A 138 -8.89 0.99 -2.08
N GLY A 139 -7.63 1.37 -1.82
CA GLY A 139 -6.81 0.83 -0.74
C GLY A 139 -6.71 1.77 0.45
N SER A 140 -6.31 1.22 1.60
CA SER A 140 -6.03 1.94 2.83
C SER A 140 -4.72 1.45 3.44
N ILE A 141 -3.75 2.34 3.57
CA ILE A 141 -2.50 2.11 4.31
C ILE A 141 -2.79 2.32 5.81
N ARG A 142 -3.61 3.31 6.12
CA ARG A 142 -3.99 3.65 7.49
C ARG A 142 -4.56 2.47 8.26
N SER A 143 -5.42 1.65 7.65
CA SER A 143 -6.00 0.47 8.31
C SER A 143 -4.95 -0.54 8.75
N VAL A 144 -3.89 -0.73 7.95
CA VAL A 144 -2.76 -1.62 8.31
C VAL A 144 -1.97 -1.05 9.47
N LEU A 145 -1.69 0.25 9.45
CA LEU A 145 -0.97 0.93 10.52
C LEU A 145 -1.76 0.92 11.83
N GLU A 146 -3.08 1.15 11.77
CA GLU A 146 -3.96 1.11 12.94
C GLU A 146 -4.05 -0.30 13.54
N GLU A 147 -4.12 -1.35 12.72
CA GLU A 147 -4.11 -2.74 13.20
C GLU A 147 -2.75 -3.13 13.81
N ALA A 148 -1.64 -2.73 13.18
CA ALA A 148 -0.32 -2.97 13.75
C ALA A 148 -0.17 -2.27 15.11
N LYS A 149 -0.62 -1.02 15.21
CA LYS A 149 -0.62 -0.25 16.45
C LYS A 149 -1.53 -0.88 17.51
N LYS A 150 -2.68 -1.38 17.12
CA LYS A 150 -3.61 -2.05 18.01
C LYS A 150 -3.02 -3.35 18.58
N LYS A 151 -2.39 -4.16 17.75
CA LYS A 151 -1.69 -5.38 18.20
C LYS A 151 -0.58 -5.05 19.21
N LEU A 152 0.27 -4.07 18.89
CA LEU A 152 1.31 -3.62 19.83
C LEU A 152 0.73 -3.11 21.15
N SER A 153 -0.39 -2.38 21.08
CA SER A 153 -1.09 -1.91 22.28
C SER A 153 -1.66 -3.07 23.08
N GLU A 154 -2.28 -4.06 22.45
CA GLU A 154 -2.82 -5.25 23.13
C GLU A 154 -1.70 -6.07 23.79
N GLU A 155 -0.57 -6.25 23.11
CA GLU A 155 0.62 -6.91 23.69
C GLU A 155 1.18 -6.15 24.87
N PHE A 156 1.23 -4.82 24.78
CA PHE A 156 1.67 -3.96 25.90
C PHE A 156 0.76 -4.13 27.11
N TRP A 157 -0.57 -4.04 26.91
CA TRP A 157 -1.54 -4.17 28.01
C TRP A 157 -1.57 -5.55 28.64
N ALA A 158 -1.22 -6.60 27.91
CA ALA A 158 -1.07 -7.96 28.42
C ALA A 158 0.16 -8.13 29.34
N ASN A 159 1.22 -7.31 29.11
CA ASN A 159 2.51 -7.44 29.80
C ASN A 159 2.79 -6.30 30.77
N VAL A 160 1.90 -5.28 30.86
CA VAL A 160 2.10 -4.16 31.75
C VAL A 160 1.83 -4.56 33.20
N GLU A 161 2.77 -4.24 34.08
CA GLU A 161 2.69 -4.48 35.52
C GLU A 161 2.89 -3.17 36.28
N VAL A 162 2.07 -2.97 37.30
CA VAL A 162 2.19 -1.79 38.19
C VAL A 162 3.49 -1.88 38.98
N GLY A 163 4.27 -0.80 38.97
CA GLY A 163 5.55 -0.71 39.68
C GLY A 163 6.77 -1.09 38.81
N LYS A 164 6.58 -1.52 37.57
CA LYS A 164 7.67 -1.68 36.60
C LYS A 164 8.05 -0.36 35.96
N GLN A 165 9.35 -0.20 35.68
CA GLN A 165 9.87 0.94 34.91
C GLN A 165 9.82 0.61 33.43
N TYR A 166 9.31 1.56 32.64
CA TYR A 166 9.25 1.49 31.19
C TYR A 166 9.99 2.68 30.59
N THR A 167 10.73 2.40 29.52
CA THR A 167 11.41 3.45 28.77
C THR A 167 10.55 3.87 27.61
N GLY A 168 10.31 5.16 27.46
CA GLY A 168 9.47 5.71 26.39
C GLY A 168 10.07 6.97 25.78
N THR A 169 9.54 7.37 24.62
CA THR A 169 9.95 8.58 23.91
C THR A 169 8.86 9.64 24.00
N VAL A 170 9.22 10.87 24.35
CA VAL A 170 8.31 12.01 24.44
C VAL A 170 7.79 12.35 23.04
N LYS A 171 6.50 12.17 22.81
CA LYS A 171 5.83 12.48 21.54
C LYS A 171 5.35 13.91 21.43
N SER A 172 4.75 14.42 22.49
CA SER A 172 4.22 15.78 22.50
C SER A 172 4.12 16.32 23.93
N LEU A 173 4.18 17.64 24.03
CA LEU A 173 4.09 18.36 25.30
C LEU A 173 2.80 19.17 25.37
N THR A 174 2.10 19.09 26.49
CA THR A 174 0.88 19.87 26.75
C THR A 174 1.06 20.65 28.06
N LYS A 175 0.15 21.59 28.33
CA LYS A 175 0.22 22.42 29.55
C LYS A 175 0.13 21.62 30.85
N PHE A 176 -0.43 20.42 30.82
CA PHE A 176 -0.68 19.58 32.00
C PHE A 176 0.23 18.36 32.07
N GLY A 177 1.10 18.12 31.09
CA GLY A 177 2.03 17.00 31.09
C GLY A 177 2.66 16.69 29.75
N ALA A 178 3.44 15.61 29.72
CA ALA A 178 4.08 15.07 28.55
C ALA A 178 3.41 13.77 28.10
N PHE A 179 3.17 13.62 26.80
CA PHE A 179 2.77 12.35 26.22
C PHE A 179 4.01 11.57 25.80
N VAL A 180 4.14 10.37 26.36
CA VAL A 180 5.29 9.48 26.17
C VAL A 180 4.81 8.20 25.50
N ASP A 181 5.44 7.82 24.39
CA ASP A 181 5.22 6.55 23.72
C ASP A 181 6.01 5.45 24.42
N ILE A 182 5.29 4.49 24.97
CA ILE A 182 5.89 3.38 25.75
C ILE A 182 5.84 2.06 24.95
N GLY A 183 6.07 2.14 23.62
CA GLY A 183 6.03 0.96 22.75
C GLY A 183 4.65 0.70 22.13
N GLY A 184 4.02 1.75 21.60
CA GLY A 184 2.72 1.67 20.88
C GLY A 184 1.52 2.15 21.69
N VAL A 185 1.72 2.50 22.95
CA VAL A 185 0.72 3.13 23.83
C VAL A 185 1.23 4.48 24.32
N ASP A 186 0.38 5.50 24.21
CA ASP A 186 0.72 6.84 24.67
C ASP A 186 0.34 6.97 26.16
N GLY A 187 1.37 7.04 27.03
CA GLY A 187 1.22 7.34 28.46
C GLY A 187 1.24 8.85 28.71
N LEU A 188 0.47 9.33 29.67
CA LEU A 188 0.52 10.71 30.13
C LEU A 188 1.33 10.80 31.43
N VAL A 189 2.43 11.54 31.41
CA VAL A 189 3.16 11.92 32.60
C VAL A 189 2.71 13.32 33.01
N HIS A 190 2.02 13.42 34.15
CA HIS A 190 1.52 14.69 34.64
C HIS A 190 2.67 15.63 35.01
N ILE A 191 2.45 16.95 34.89
CA ILE A 191 3.46 17.97 35.17
C ILE A 191 4.05 17.89 36.58
N SER A 192 3.28 17.42 37.56
CA SER A 192 3.73 17.20 38.94
C SER A 192 4.75 16.06 39.11
N GLU A 193 4.74 15.11 38.16
CA GLU A 193 5.60 13.92 38.18
C GLU A 193 6.87 14.10 37.32
N LEU A 194 6.95 15.19 36.55
CA LEU A 194 8.08 15.50 35.70
C LEU A 194 9.28 16.14 36.48
N SER A 195 9.01 16.82 37.59
CA SER A 195 10.04 17.48 38.39
C SER A 195 9.62 17.63 39.84
N TRP A 196 10.60 17.58 40.72
CA TRP A 196 10.47 17.90 42.16
C TRP A 196 10.22 19.40 42.41
N SER A 197 10.61 20.26 41.48
CA SER A 197 10.40 21.70 41.54
C SER A 197 9.15 22.10 40.75
N LYS A 198 8.49 23.19 41.18
CA LYS A 198 7.30 23.70 40.48
C LYS A 198 7.69 24.30 39.13
N ILE A 199 7.32 23.62 38.05
CA ILE A 199 7.55 24.05 36.67
C ILE A 199 6.25 24.63 36.07
N LYS A 200 6.39 25.58 35.15
CA LYS A 200 5.24 26.20 34.48
C LYS A 200 4.82 25.45 33.22
N HIS A 201 5.77 24.80 32.57
CA HIS A 201 5.52 24.02 31.36
C HIS A 201 6.48 22.83 31.28
N PRO A 202 6.01 21.65 30.80
CA PRO A 202 6.88 20.46 30.66
C PRO A 202 8.12 20.66 29.80
N SER A 203 8.11 21.59 28.85
CA SER A 203 9.28 21.91 27.99
C SER A 203 10.50 22.49 28.76
N GLU A 204 10.33 22.82 30.04
CA GLU A 204 11.44 23.25 30.89
C GLU A 204 12.32 22.05 31.33
N VAL A 205 11.78 20.83 31.30
CA VAL A 205 12.44 19.61 31.79
C VAL A 205 12.69 18.61 30.65
N VAL A 206 11.75 18.44 29.75
CA VAL A 206 11.82 17.47 28.66
C VAL A 206 11.45 18.11 27.32
N LYS A 207 12.01 17.56 26.24
CA LYS A 207 11.73 17.99 24.88
C LYS A 207 11.06 16.86 24.09
N GLU A 208 10.37 17.22 23.01
CA GLU A 208 9.87 16.22 22.06
C GLU A 208 11.04 15.43 21.45
N GLY A 209 10.94 14.11 21.51
CA GLY A 209 11.98 13.19 21.08
C GLY A 209 12.92 12.69 22.19
N ASP A 210 12.83 13.24 23.42
CA ASP A 210 13.63 12.75 24.54
C ASP A 210 13.17 11.36 24.99
N VAL A 211 14.15 10.54 25.38
CA VAL A 211 13.88 9.21 25.96
C VAL A 211 13.83 9.34 27.47
N VAL A 212 12.72 8.93 28.05
CA VAL A 212 12.45 9.00 29.51
C VAL A 212 12.09 7.61 30.05
N THR A 213 12.39 7.39 31.34
CA THR A 213 12.11 6.13 32.03
C THR A 213 11.24 6.39 33.24
#